data_43ca34a9b82cb010497dbad09e53064b
#
_entry.id   43ca34a9b82cb010497dbad09e53064b
#
_cell.length_a   1.000
_cell.length_b   1.000
_cell.length_c   1.000
_cell.angle_alpha   90.00
_cell.angle_beta   90.00
_cell.angle_gamma   90.00
#
_symmetry.space_group_name_H-M   'P 1'
#
loop_
_entity.id
_entity.type
_entity.pdbx_description
1 polymer ?
#
loop_
_entity_poly.entity_id
_entity_poly.type
_entity_poly.pdbx_seq_one_letter_code
_entity_poly.pdbx_strand_id
1 'polypeptide(L)'
;MESTGLRFIDLFSGLGGFHLAMKRLGHTCVFACDSDESLRVLYEKNFGLKPEGDIRRVELSQIPSHDILCAGFPCQPFSKAGEQQGFDCPKEGDLFRYVMRIVLHHQPSYVILENVPNLKRHNNGDTWRLLARRLTRAGYSIDSAHLSPHQFGIPQIRERVFIVGSRAPLANFAWPAAKPDAVLSLKSSLDEKPPDARPLSPRVLKCLKVWQQFIKRFPKREELPSFPIWSMEFGATYPYQKTTPHKVGRRRLREYRGSHGKRLRSIPVDDRLKWLPSHAKTKQSKFPTWKVQFIKQNRELFERHKKWMKPWLPKILSFPPSLQKLEWNCKGETRDIWKYVIQFRASGVRVKRPTTAPSLIAMTTTQVPIVAWEKRYMTPRECARLQSMKDLPCLPDVPTRAFRALGNAVNADLVEMIAKTLLTPPAPSQPARALVLAHSKPTAHRRSAQPLTLRRSVGD
;
A
#
# COMPACT_ATOMS: atom_id res chain seq x y z
N MET A 1 10.18 39.02 -9.53
CA MET A 1 11.01 38.41 -8.50
C MET A 1 11.02 36.92 -8.78
N GLU A 2 12.12 36.38 -9.27
CA GLU A 2 12.30 34.94 -9.37
C GLU A 2 12.21 34.37 -7.95
N SER A 3 11.26 33.51 -7.73
CA SER A 3 11.13 32.77 -6.48
C SER A 3 12.39 31.94 -6.32
N THR A 4 13.33 32.38 -5.46
CA THR A 4 14.47 31.54 -5.08
C THR A 4 13.94 30.27 -4.49
N GLY A 5 14.18 29.14 -5.18
CA GLY A 5 13.69 27.82 -4.75
C GLY A 5 14.16 27.49 -3.34
N LEU A 6 13.27 26.86 -2.55
CA LEU A 6 13.60 26.42 -1.19
C LEU A 6 14.66 25.31 -1.19
N ARG A 7 15.44 25.23 -0.11
CA ARG A 7 16.43 24.17 0.10
C ARG A 7 15.79 22.99 0.83
N PHE A 8 16.02 21.78 0.36
CA PHE A 8 15.48 20.59 1.02
C PHE A 8 16.51 19.50 1.24
N ILE A 9 16.22 18.60 2.16
CA ILE A 9 16.97 17.37 2.38
C ILE A 9 16.11 16.14 2.09
N ASP A 10 16.74 15.06 1.58
CA ASP A 10 16.07 13.80 1.22
C ASP A 10 16.63 12.64 2.06
N LEU A 11 15.94 12.26 3.12
CA LEU A 11 16.35 11.20 4.03
C LEU A 11 15.76 9.85 3.62
N PHE A 12 16.58 8.80 3.66
CA PHE A 12 16.23 7.47 3.11
C PHE A 12 15.90 7.56 1.62
N SER A 13 16.76 8.27 0.91
CA SER A 13 16.50 8.82 -0.42
C SER A 13 16.18 7.77 -1.50
N GLY A 14 16.71 6.55 -1.39
CA GLY A 14 16.43 5.46 -2.32
C GLY A 14 16.71 5.85 -3.77
N LEU A 15 15.67 5.82 -4.61
CA LEU A 15 15.71 6.27 -6.01
C LEU A 15 15.51 7.78 -6.19
N GLY A 16 15.33 8.55 -5.12
CA GLY A 16 15.14 10.00 -5.18
C GLY A 16 13.73 10.45 -5.57
N GLY A 17 12.69 9.75 -5.08
CA GLY A 17 11.32 10.15 -5.39
C GLY A 17 10.94 11.51 -4.84
N PHE A 18 11.40 11.86 -3.64
CA PHE A 18 11.27 13.21 -3.09
C PHE A 18 12.11 14.20 -3.88
N HIS A 19 13.37 13.86 -4.18
CA HIS A 19 14.25 14.73 -4.97
C HIS A 19 13.60 15.09 -6.32
N LEU A 20 13.13 14.10 -7.05
CA LEU A 20 12.53 14.33 -8.36
C LEU A 20 11.31 15.26 -8.28
N ALA A 21 10.44 15.05 -7.30
CA ALA A 21 9.26 15.89 -7.07
C ALA A 21 9.63 17.34 -6.73
N MET A 22 10.53 17.52 -5.78
CA MET A 22 10.94 18.84 -5.31
C MET A 22 11.74 19.61 -6.39
N LYS A 23 12.59 18.92 -7.16
CA LYS A 23 13.30 19.50 -8.31
C LYS A 23 12.36 20.01 -9.38
N ARG A 24 11.25 19.28 -9.69
CA ARG A 24 10.22 19.73 -10.63
C ARG A 24 9.52 21.01 -10.18
N LEU A 25 9.47 21.26 -8.87
CA LEU A 25 8.95 22.50 -8.29
C LEU A 25 9.98 23.63 -8.18
N GLY A 26 11.22 23.43 -8.68
CA GLY A 26 12.28 24.43 -8.65
C GLY A 26 13.04 24.51 -7.33
N HIS A 27 12.91 23.51 -6.42
CA HIS A 27 13.63 23.46 -5.15
C HIS A 27 14.97 22.74 -5.30
N THR A 28 15.92 23.06 -4.40
CA THR A 28 17.30 22.55 -4.44
C THR A 28 17.56 21.55 -3.31
N CYS A 29 17.99 20.34 -3.66
CA CYS A 29 18.45 19.35 -2.68
C CYS A 29 19.86 19.72 -2.21
N VAL A 30 20.02 19.91 -0.90
CA VAL A 30 21.31 20.28 -0.31
C VAL A 30 21.94 19.14 0.50
N PHE A 31 21.18 18.08 0.77
CA PHE A 31 21.66 16.91 1.48
C PHE A 31 20.74 15.71 1.19
N ALA A 32 21.33 14.54 1.06
CA ALA A 32 20.61 13.28 0.98
C ALA A 32 21.35 12.20 1.76
N CYS A 33 20.62 11.17 2.24
CA CYS A 33 21.27 10.01 2.83
C CYS A 33 20.49 8.71 2.55
N ASP A 34 21.24 7.62 2.37
CA ASP A 34 20.69 6.25 2.29
C ASP A 34 21.74 5.24 2.72
N SER A 35 21.33 4.17 3.40
CA SER A 35 22.24 3.12 3.85
C SER A 35 22.71 2.18 2.73
N ASP A 36 21.97 2.10 1.60
CA ASP A 36 22.32 1.25 0.45
C ASP A 36 23.30 1.97 -0.47
N GLU A 37 24.57 1.52 -0.44
CA GLU A 37 25.64 2.11 -1.24
C GLU A 37 25.34 2.10 -2.74
N SER A 38 24.73 1.03 -3.24
CA SER A 38 24.40 0.93 -4.67
C SER A 38 23.35 1.95 -5.10
N LEU A 39 22.43 2.30 -4.20
CA LEU A 39 21.45 3.35 -4.44
C LEU A 39 22.08 4.75 -4.33
N ARG A 40 23.04 4.96 -3.42
CA ARG A 40 23.77 6.24 -3.34
C ARG A 40 24.53 6.56 -4.63
N VAL A 41 25.28 5.58 -5.16
CA VAL A 41 25.98 5.74 -6.44
C VAL A 41 25.00 6.06 -7.58
N LEU A 42 23.85 5.39 -7.60
CA LEU A 42 22.82 5.62 -8.61
C LEU A 42 22.17 7.00 -8.46
N TYR A 43 21.92 7.42 -7.23
CA TYR A 43 21.37 8.74 -6.90
C TYR A 43 22.31 9.86 -7.37
N GLU A 44 23.62 9.73 -7.11
CA GLU A 44 24.62 10.67 -7.58
C GLU A 44 24.62 10.77 -9.12
N LYS A 45 24.55 9.65 -9.83
CA LYS A 45 24.42 9.63 -11.31
C LYS A 45 23.16 10.34 -11.80
N ASN A 46 22.04 10.21 -11.08
CA ASN A 46 20.76 10.78 -11.49
C ASN A 46 20.63 12.28 -11.16
N PHE A 47 21.23 12.73 -10.07
CA PHE A 47 20.97 14.07 -9.52
C PHE A 47 22.23 14.94 -9.33
N GLY A 48 23.43 14.38 -9.50
CA GLY A 48 24.69 15.11 -9.31
C GLY A 48 25.03 15.40 -7.84
N LEU A 49 24.24 14.86 -6.89
CA LEU A 49 24.46 14.99 -5.44
C LEU A 49 24.80 13.61 -4.87
N LYS A 50 25.94 13.51 -4.18
CA LYS A 50 26.36 12.27 -3.50
C LYS A 50 25.67 12.16 -2.15
N PRO A 51 24.80 11.14 -1.93
CA PRO A 51 24.17 10.96 -0.63
C PRO A 51 25.17 10.45 0.42
N GLU A 52 24.97 10.88 1.65
CA GLU A 52 25.64 10.32 2.81
C GLU A 52 25.16 8.90 3.11
N GLY A 53 25.87 8.20 3.98
CA GLY A 53 25.58 6.83 4.34
C GLY A 53 24.41 6.66 5.30
N ASP A 54 24.63 5.81 6.30
CA ASP A 54 23.61 5.51 7.32
C ASP A 54 23.36 6.75 8.21
N ILE A 55 22.11 7.20 8.25
CA ILE A 55 21.67 8.36 9.05
C ILE A 55 22.07 8.29 10.54
N ARG A 56 22.29 7.08 11.06
CA ARG A 56 22.75 6.86 12.45
C ARG A 56 24.18 7.35 12.70
N ARG A 57 24.97 7.50 11.64
CA ARG A 57 26.38 7.93 11.66
C ARG A 57 26.59 9.36 11.18
N VAL A 58 25.53 10.00 10.69
CA VAL A 58 25.59 11.38 10.21
C VAL A 58 25.61 12.34 11.40
N GLU A 59 26.62 13.19 11.44
CA GLU A 59 26.71 14.28 12.42
C GLU A 59 25.80 15.44 12.01
N LEU A 60 25.07 16.03 12.97
CA LEU A 60 24.11 17.09 12.68
C LEU A 60 24.77 18.32 12.04
N SER A 61 26.02 18.63 12.40
CA SER A 61 26.82 19.73 11.83
C SER A 61 27.15 19.56 10.36
N GLN A 62 27.12 18.32 9.83
CA GLN A 62 27.37 18.02 8.42
C GLN A 62 26.13 18.27 7.53
N ILE A 63 24.96 18.41 8.14
CA ILE A 63 23.72 18.67 7.42
C ILE A 63 23.59 20.18 7.20
N PRO A 64 23.51 20.67 5.96
CA PRO A 64 23.34 22.09 5.70
C PRO A 64 21.98 22.61 6.19
N SER A 65 21.91 23.91 6.47
CA SER A 65 20.63 24.59 6.70
C SER A 65 19.67 24.35 5.55
N HIS A 66 18.41 24.07 5.86
CA HIS A 66 17.39 23.73 4.88
C HIS A 66 16.00 24.15 5.36
N ASP A 67 15.11 24.36 4.40
CA ASP A 67 13.72 24.81 4.64
C ASP A 67 12.76 23.63 4.77
N ILE A 68 13.06 22.50 4.09
CA ILE A 68 12.16 21.37 3.97
C ILE A 68 12.92 20.08 4.29
N LEU A 69 12.34 19.24 5.15
CA LEU A 69 12.79 17.87 5.40
C LEU A 69 11.84 16.88 4.76
N CYS A 70 12.36 16.07 3.83
CA CYS A 70 11.65 14.95 3.21
C CYS A 70 12.17 13.62 3.76
N ALA A 71 11.29 12.68 4.14
CA ALA A 71 11.71 11.37 4.63
C ALA A 71 10.69 10.26 4.36
N GLY A 72 11.13 9.24 3.61
CA GLY A 72 10.44 7.95 3.46
C GLY A 72 11.06 6.90 4.36
N PHE A 73 10.88 7.00 5.68
CA PHE A 73 11.57 6.10 6.62
C PHE A 73 11.08 4.65 6.53
N PRO A 74 11.92 3.64 6.90
CA PRO A 74 11.62 2.23 6.72
C PRO A 74 10.28 1.79 7.27
N CYS A 75 9.55 1.04 6.44
CA CYS A 75 8.20 0.56 6.74
C CYS A 75 8.16 -0.85 7.35
N GLN A 76 9.28 -1.57 7.39
CA GLN A 76 9.30 -2.97 7.83
C GLN A 76 8.75 -3.17 9.24
N PRO A 77 9.07 -2.34 10.23
CA PRO A 77 8.49 -2.44 11.56
C PRO A 77 6.97 -2.27 11.61
N PHE A 78 6.37 -1.64 10.59
CA PHE A 78 4.95 -1.29 10.54
C PHE A 78 4.17 -2.04 9.45
N SER A 79 4.83 -2.71 8.50
CA SER A 79 4.15 -3.35 7.38
C SER A 79 3.54 -4.71 7.76
N LYS A 80 2.46 -5.11 7.07
CA LYS A 80 1.87 -6.45 7.21
C LYS A 80 2.80 -7.57 6.74
N ALA A 81 3.83 -7.27 5.96
CA ALA A 81 4.82 -8.20 5.47
C ALA A 81 6.06 -8.30 6.38
N GLY A 82 6.24 -7.37 7.34
CA GLY A 82 7.28 -7.36 8.34
C GLY A 82 6.81 -7.94 9.68
N GLU A 83 7.71 -7.96 10.67
CA GLU A 83 7.44 -8.48 12.01
C GLU A 83 6.56 -7.58 12.87
N GLN A 84 6.21 -6.39 12.37
CA GLN A 84 5.34 -5.37 13.00
C GLN A 84 5.82 -4.91 14.40
N GLN A 85 7.13 -4.87 14.63
CA GLN A 85 7.74 -4.48 15.91
C GLN A 85 7.67 -2.97 16.19
N GLY A 86 7.34 -2.14 15.18
CA GLY A 86 7.21 -0.68 15.37
C GLY A 86 8.52 -0.01 15.76
N PHE A 87 8.44 0.90 16.74
CA PHE A 87 9.62 1.60 17.27
C PHE A 87 10.50 0.73 18.17
N ASP A 88 10.04 -0.43 18.58
CA ASP A 88 10.80 -1.37 19.41
C ASP A 88 11.70 -2.30 18.57
N CYS A 89 11.67 -2.17 17.23
CA CYS A 89 12.57 -2.91 16.35
C CYS A 89 14.01 -2.46 16.57
N PRO A 90 14.94 -3.36 17.01
CA PRO A 90 16.32 -2.99 17.31
C PRO A 90 17.10 -2.43 16.12
N LYS A 91 16.72 -2.81 14.90
CA LYS A 91 17.43 -2.42 13.66
C LYS A 91 16.83 -1.20 12.96
N GLU A 92 15.50 -1.04 12.94
CA GLU A 92 14.81 -0.09 12.07
C GLU A 92 13.74 0.74 12.79
N GLY A 93 13.17 0.27 13.91
CA GLY A 93 12.10 0.96 14.63
C GLY A 93 12.51 2.32 15.22
N ASP A 94 13.80 2.51 15.44
CA ASP A 94 14.36 3.72 16.04
C ASP A 94 14.79 4.80 15.01
N LEU A 95 14.69 4.53 13.70
CA LEU A 95 15.16 5.46 12.66
C LEU A 95 14.39 6.79 12.65
N PHE A 96 13.12 6.80 13.06
CA PHE A 96 12.36 8.03 13.22
C PHE A 96 12.96 8.94 14.32
N ARG A 97 13.67 8.40 15.32
CA ARG A 97 14.41 9.19 16.31
C ARG A 97 15.48 10.08 15.64
N TYR A 98 16.15 9.55 14.63
CA TYR A 98 17.17 10.32 13.91
C TYR A 98 16.54 11.42 13.04
N VAL A 99 15.39 11.16 12.43
CA VAL A 99 14.59 12.21 11.78
C VAL A 99 14.25 13.31 12.78
N MET A 100 13.79 12.96 13.98
CA MET A 100 13.47 13.94 15.02
C MET A 100 14.70 14.70 15.54
N ARG A 101 15.88 14.07 15.62
CA ARG A 101 17.14 14.77 15.98
C ARG A 101 17.45 15.89 14.97
N ILE A 102 17.29 15.61 13.66
CA ILE A 102 17.50 16.59 12.59
C ILE A 102 16.44 17.70 12.68
N VAL A 103 15.17 17.33 12.84
CA VAL A 103 14.06 18.29 13.00
C VAL A 103 14.29 19.24 14.17
N LEU A 104 14.73 18.74 15.32
CA LEU A 104 14.95 19.56 16.52
C LEU A 104 16.18 20.46 16.39
N HIS A 105 17.23 20.04 15.69
CA HIS A 105 18.46 20.80 15.50
C HIS A 105 18.29 21.89 14.44
N HIS A 106 17.80 21.53 13.26
CA HIS A 106 17.72 22.43 12.11
C HIS A 106 16.41 23.22 12.02
N GLN A 107 15.35 22.74 12.66
CA GLN A 107 14.05 23.38 12.71
C GLN A 107 13.54 23.82 11.32
N PRO A 108 13.52 22.93 10.30
CA PRO A 108 13.05 23.28 8.97
C PRO A 108 11.63 23.84 9.01
N SER A 109 11.27 24.75 8.09
CA SER A 109 9.93 25.34 8.03
C SER A 109 8.87 24.30 7.75
N TYR A 110 9.22 23.24 6.97
CA TYR A 110 8.31 22.20 6.54
C TYR A 110 8.89 20.81 6.69
N VAL A 111 8.02 19.83 6.95
CA VAL A 111 8.37 18.41 6.90
C VAL A 111 7.35 17.65 6.03
N ILE A 112 7.82 16.73 5.19
CA ILE A 112 7.00 15.83 4.37
C ILE A 112 7.48 14.40 4.60
N LEU A 113 6.65 13.58 5.25
CA LEU A 113 6.98 12.22 5.59
C LEU A 113 6.07 11.24 4.87
N GLU A 114 6.60 10.06 4.52
CA GLU A 114 5.82 8.97 3.91
C GLU A 114 6.02 7.67 4.66
N ASN A 115 4.95 6.87 4.74
CA ASN A 115 5.03 5.51 5.27
C ASN A 115 3.85 4.63 4.80
N VAL A 116 3.87 3.35 5.19
CA VAL A 116 2.75 2.42 4.92
C VAL A 116 1.51 2.75 5.76
N PRO A 117 0.29 2.45 5.27
CA PRO A 117 -0.96 2.73 6.00
C PRO A 117 -1.04 2.11 7.39
N ASN A 118 -0.32 0.99 7.61
CA ASN A 118 -0.33 0.31 8.90
C ASN A 118 0.31 1.13 10.03
N LEU A 119 1.12 2.15 9.73
CA LEU A 119 1.68 3.07 10.72
C LEU A 119 0.60 3.63 11.65
N LYS A 120 -0.56 4.01 11.09
CA LYS A 120 -1.68 4.57 11.88
C LYS A 120 -2.42 3.54 12.73
N ARG A 121 -2.31 2.24 12.42
CA ARG A 121 -3.01 1.15 13.12
C ARG A 121 -2.09 0.34 14.03
N HIS A 122 -0.80 0.51 13.89
CA HIS A 122 0.20 -0.25 14.65
C HIS A 122 0.07 0.04 16.15
N ASN A 123 0.16 -1.02 16.99
CA ASN A 123 -0.05 -0.93 18.44
C ASN A 123 -1.32 -0.15 18.81
N ASN A 124 -2.47 -0.52 18.24
CA ASN A 124 -3.74 0.18 18.49
C ASN A 124 -3.67 1.71 18.27
N GLY A 125 -2.79 2.16 17.36
CA GLY A 125 -2.57 3.57 17.05
C GLY A 125 -1.53 4.29 17.91
N ASP A 126 -0.91 3.62 18.89
CA ASP A 126 0.10 4.25 19.77
C ASP A 126 1.30 4.80 19.00
N THR A 127 1.74 4.06 18.01
CA THR A 127 2.85 4.47 17.14
C THR A 127 2.56 5.81 16.46
N TRP A 128 1.37 5.96 15.91
CA TRP A 128 0.93 7.22 15.29
C TRP A 128 0.84 8.34 16.32
N ARG A 129 0.22 8.09 17.48
CA ARG A 129 0.08 9.08 18.55
C ARG A 129 1.44 9.57 19.06
N LEU A 130 2.43 8.67 19.15
CA LEU A 130 3.78 9.03 19.55
C LEU A 130 4.47 9.92 18.51
N LEU A 131 4.40 9.55 17.23
CA LEU A 131 4.97 10.33 16.13
C LEU A 131 4.35 11.72 16.07
N ALA A 132 3.03 11.81 16.06
CA ALA A 132 2.28 13.06 16.01
C ALA A 132 2.68 13.98 17.20
N ARG A 133 2.69 13.44 18.41
CA ARG A 133 3.06 14.16 19.64
C ARG A 133 4.49 14.70 19.58
N ARG A 134 5.45 13.94 19.05
CA ARG A 134 6.85 14.39 18.91
C ARG A 134 6.97 15.58 17.98
N LEU A 135 6.32 15.54 16.80
CA LEU A 135 6.31 16.66 15.87
C LEU A 135 5.61 17.90 16.45
N THR A 136 4.44 17.72 17.07
CA THR A 136 3.71 18.84 17.69
C THR A 136 4.53 19.48 18.82
N ARG A 137 5.22 18.69 19.66
CA ARG A 137 6.12 19.22 20.70
C ARG A 137 7.36 19.93 20.12
N ALA A 138 7.77 19.58 18.91
CA ALA A 138 8.82 20.28 18.17
C ALA A 138 8.33 21.58 17.50
N GLY A 139 7.09 22.00 17.72
CA GLY A 139 6.51 23.26 17.24
C GLY A 139 5.86 23.17 15.85
N TYR A 140 5.51 21.96 15.36
CA TYR A 140 4.84 21.80 14.09
C TYR A 140 3.33 21.64 14.21
N SER A 141 2.59 22.38 13.40
CA SER A 141 1.22 22.05 13.01
C SER A 141 1.30 20.89 12.02
N ILE A 142 0.58 19.78 12.26
CA ILE A 142 0.66 18.57 11.44
C ILE A 142 -0.69 18.15 10.90
N ASP A 143 -0.69 17.56 9.71
CA ASP A 143 -1.84 16.84 9.14
C ASP A 143 -1.37 15.57 8.42
N SER A 144 -2.30 14.64 8.15
CA SER A 144 -1.95 13.38 7.52
C SER A 144 -3.11 12.74 6.76
N ALA A 145 -2.86 12.31 5.54
CA ALA A 145 -3.83 11.63 4.69
C ALA A 145 -3.35 10.26 4.20
N HIS A 146 -4.30 9.38 3.89
CA HIS A 146 -4.08 8.17 3.14
C HIS A 146 -4.32 8.44 1.67
N LEU A 147 -3.27 8.42 0.86
CA LEU A 147 -3.33 8.69 -0.57
C LEU A 147 -2.85 7.49 -1.37
N SER A 148 -3.37 7.36 -2.58
CA SER A 148 -2.96 6.33 -3.52
C SER A 148 -2.94 6.88 -4.95
N PRO A 149 -1.90 6.59 -5.77
CA PRO A 149 -1.72 7.16 -7.11
C PRO A 149 -2.95 7.08 -8.01
N HIS A 150 -3.74 6.00 -7.92
CA HIS A 150 -4.93 5.84 -8.77
C HIS A 150 -6.01 6.90 -8.53
N GLN A 151 -6.03 7.53 -7.37
CA GLN A 151 -6.96 8.63 -7.06
C GLN A 151 -6.62 9.91 -7.84
N PHE A 152 -5.43 9.97 -8.44
CA PHE A 152 -4.89 11.15 -9.13
C PHE A 152 -4.58 10.88 -10.62
N GLY A 153 -5.14 9.81 -11.20
CA GLY A 153 -4.95 9.48 -12.60
C GLY A 153 -3.74 8.60 -12.93
N ILE A 154 -2.98 8.16 -11.92
CA ILE A 154 -1.81 7.30 -12.10
C ILE A 154 -2.28 5.83 -11.93
N PRO A 155 -2.04 4.92 -12.89
CA PRO A 155 -2.67 3.59 -12.90
C PRO A 155 -2.02 2.60 -11.93
N GLN A 156 -1.87 2.98 -10.65
CA GLN A 156 -1.33 2.12 -9.59
C GLN A 156 -2.15 2.24 -8.30
N ILE A 157 -2.58 1.11 -7.74
CA ILE A 157 -3.14 1.06 -6.40
C ILE A 157 -2.00 0.81 -5.40
N ARG A 158 -1.57 1.89 -4.73
CA ARG A 158 -0.50 1.90 -3.74
C ARG A 158 -0.85 2.88 -2.61
N GLU A 159 -1.59 2.41 -1.63
CA GLU A 159 -1.92 3.25 -0.47
C GLU A 159 -0.69 3.55 0.39
N ARG A 160 -0.53 4.83 0.73
CA ARG A 160 0.50 5.33 1.65
C ARG A 160 -0.10 6.38 2.58
N VAL A 161 0.44 6.48 3.77
CA VAL A 161 0.18 7.62 4.65
C VAL A 161 1.23 8.68 4.37
N PHE A 162 0.78 9.87 4.01
CA PHE A 162 1.59 11.06 3.96
C PHE A 162 1.31 11.90 5.19
N ILE A 163 2.36 12.53 5.72
CA ILE A 163 2.30 13.39 6.88
C ILE A 163 3.01 14.67 6.49
N VAL A 164 2.33 15.79 6.65
CA VAL A 164 2.92 17.11 6.46
C VAL A 164 3.00 17.83 7.79
N GLY A 165 4.03 18.64 7.95
CA GLY A 165 4.17 19.53 9.09
C GLY A 165 4.68 20.89 8.66
N SER A 166 4.20 21.92 9.30
CA SER A 166 4.65 23.31 9.10
C SER A 166 4.84 23.98 10.45
N ARG A 167 5.86 24.83 10.57
CA ARG A 167 6.04 25.68 11.76
C ARG A 167 5.03 26.82 11.81
N ALA A 168 4.50 27.22 10.68
CA ALA A 168 3.33 28.08 10.58
C ALA A 168 2.03 27.25 10.67
N PRO A 169 0.88 27.85 11.02
CA PRO A 169 -0.40 27.15 10.97
C PRO A 169 -0.71 26.62 9.57
N LEU A 170 -1.28 25.42 9.48
CA LEU A 170 -1.72 24.80 8.23
C LEU A 170 -3.10 25.28 7.76
N ALA A 171 -3.53 26.48 8.14
CA ALA A 171 -4.88 27.00 7.87
C ALA A 171 -5.26 27.01 6.37
N ASN A 172 -4.27 27.22 5.49
CA ASN A 172 -4.48 27.26 4.04
C ASN A 172 -4.02 25.98 3.32
N PHE A 173 -3.54 24.98 4.04
CA PHE A 173 -3.17 23.73 3.44
C PHE A 173 -4.40 22.87 3.16
N ALA A 174 -4.49 22.34 1.95
CA ALA A 174 -5.46 21.33 1.58
C ALA A 174 -4.76 20.17 0.86
N TRP A 175 -5.16 18.96 1.18
CA TRP A 175 -4.68 17.79 0.46
C TRP A 175 -5.08 17.89 -1.02
N PRO A 176 -4.25 17.40 -1.95
CA PRO A 176 -4.59 17.38 -3.37
C PRO A 176 -5.96 16.75 -3.61
N ALA A 177 -6.77 17.38 -4.45
CA ALA A 177 -8.08 16.87 -4.79
C ALA A 177 -7.97 15.60 -5.65
N ALA A 178 -8.70 14.56 -5.28
CA ALA A 178 -8.79 13.34 -6.08
C ALA A 178 -9.46 13.63 -7.44
N LYS A 179 -9.11 12.86 -8.46
CA LYS A 179 -9.66 12.90 -9.82
C LYS A 179 -10.53 11.64 -10.05
N PRO A 180 -11.77 11.60 -9.53
CA PRO A 180 -12.61 10.40 -9.60
C PRO A 180 -12.92 9.99 -11.03
N ASP A 181 -13.02 10.95 -11.96
CA ASP A 181 -13.36 10.73 -13.36
C ASP A 181 -12.14 10.40 -14.24
N ALA A 182 -10.94 10.28 -13.66
CA ALA A 182 -9.75 9.95 -14.43
C ALA A 182 -9.85 8.54 -15.03
N VAL A 183 -9.75 8.47 -16.36
CA VAL A 183 -9.71 7.18 -17.07
C VAL A 183 -8.35 6.53 -16.83
N LEU A 184 -8.36 5.48 -16.01
CA LEU A 184 -7.17 4.73 -15.67
C LEU A 184 -6.93 3.60 -16.68
N SER A 185 -5.73 3.54 -17.21
CA SER A 185 -5.29 2.44 -18.08
C SER A 185 -3.84 2.09 -17.80
N LEU A 186 -3.58 0.83 -17.48
CA LEU A 186 -2.20 0.38 -17.31
C LEU A 186 -1.38 0.50 -18.59
N LYS A 187 -2.04 0.43 -19.76
CA LYS A 187 -1.38 0.57 -21.06
C LYS A 187 -0.58 1.85 -21.19
N SER A 188 -1.00 2.96 -20.54
CA SER A 188 -0.26 4.23 -20.57
C SER A 188 1.14 4.15 -19.93
N SER A 189 1.40 3.10 -19.14
CA SER A 189 2.70 2.87 -18.48
C SER A 189 3.50 1.75 -19.15
N LEU A 190 2.96 1.08 -20.16
CA LEU A 190 3.62 -0.02 -20.85
C LEU A 190 4.33 0.44 -22.12
N ASP A 191 5.43 -0.25 -22.44
CA ASP A 191 6.12 -0.15 -23.72
C ASP A 191 5.55 -1.18 -24.69
N GLU A 192 5.59 -0.86 -25.98
CA GLU A 192 5.30 -1.82 -27.03
C GLU A 192 6.50 -2.75 -27.22
N LYS A 193 6.33 -4.05 -26.88
CA LYS A 193 7.35 -5.11 -27.04
C LYS A 193 8.74 -4.73 -26.50
N PRO A 194 8.88 -4.35 -25.22
CA PRO A 194 10.16 -3.95 -24.67
C PRO A 194 11.19 -5.08 -24.75
N PRO A 195 12.45 -4.78 -25.19
CA PRO A 195 13.47 -5.81 -25.45
C PRO A 195 13.94 -6.52 -24.16
N ASP A 196 13.85 -5.84 -23.00
CA ASP A 196 14.21 -6.36 -21.68
C ASP A 196 13.04 -7.08 -20.97
N ALA A 197 11.92 -7.28 -21.68
CA ALA A 197 10.75 -7.93 -21.12
C ALA A 197 11.01 -9.41 -20.83
N ARG A 198 10.87 -9.81 -19.59
CA ARG A 198 10.98 -11.20 -19.19
C ARG A 198 9.70 -11.98 -19.50
N PRO A 199 9.73 -13.01 -20.37
CA PRO A 199 8.56 -13.83 -20.67
C PRO A 199 8.16 -14.70 -19.46
N LEU A 200 6.91 -15.16 -19.47
CA LEU A 200 6.45 -16.12 -18.46
C LEU A 200 7.08 -17.49 -18.69
N SER A 201 7.62 -18.08 -17.62
CA SER A 201 8.17 -19.45 -17.69
C SER A 201 7.08 -20.48 -18.02
N PRO A 202 7.41 -21.63 -18.62
CA PRO A 202 6.47 -22.72 -18.88
C PRO A 202 5.67 -23.15 -17.64
N ARG A 203 6.30 -23.15 -16.47
CA ARG A 203 5.64 -23.47 -15.19
C ARG A 203 4.58 -22.45 -14.83
N VAL A 204 4.86 -21.16 -14.99
CA VAL A 204 3.91 -20.07 -14.75
C VAL A 204 2.74 -20.14 -15.70
N LEU A 205 3.04 -20.31 -17.00
CA LEU A 205 2.00 -20.48 -18.04
C LEU A 205 1.10 -21.69 -17.74
N LYS A 206 1.66 -22.82 -17.33
CA LYS A 206 0.90 -24.01 -16.94
C LYS A 206 -0.03 -23.72 -15.76
N CYS A 207 0.44 -23.02 -14.74
CA CYS A 207 -0.38 -22.63 -13.59
C CYS A 207 -1.55 -21.73 -14.01
N LEU A 208 -1.28 -20.70 -14.78
CA LEU A 208 -2.32 -19.79 -15.27
C LEU A 208 -3.33 -20.49 -16.19
N LYS A 209 -2.89 -21.42 -17.05
CA LYS A 209 -3.79 -22.27 -17.86
C LYS A 209 -4.70 -23.14 -16.97
N VAL A 210 -4.20 -23.68 -15.87
CA VAL A 210 -5.02 -24.47 -14.93
C VAL A 210 -6.08 -23.60 -14.27
N TRP A 211 -5.74 -22.40 -13.82
CA TRP A 211 -6.72 -21.44 -13.30
C TRP A 211 -7.70 -20.95 -14.36
N GLN A 212 -7.24 -20.76 -15.61
CA GLN A 212 -8.12 -20.42 -16.74
C GLN A 212 -9.18 -21.50 -16.98
N GLN A 213 -8.81 -22.79 -16.88
CA GLN A 213 -9.77 -23.90 -16.96
C GLN A 213 -10.81 -23.85 -15.84
N PHE A 214 -10.39 -23.51 -14.60
CA PHE A 214 -11.30 -23.33 -13.47
C PHE A 214 -12.31 -22.21 -13.74
N ILE A 215 -11.82 -21.04 -14.13
CA ILE A 215 -12.64 -19.85 -14.40
C ILE A 215 -13.66 -20.12 -15.52
N LYS A 216 -13.23 -20.76 -16.62
CA LYS A 216 -14.10 -21.09 -17.76
C LYS A 216 -15.19 -22.15 -17.41
N ARG A 217 -14.86 -23.11 -16.54
CA ARG A 217 -15.78 -24.16 -16.12
C ARG A 217 -16.77 -23.72 -15.04
N PHE A 218 -16.50 -22.61 -14.40
CA PHE A 218 -17.42 -22.07 -13.39
C PHE A 218 -18.78 -21.73 -14.05
N PRO A 219 -19.93 -22.09 -13.44
CA PRO A 219 -21.25 -21.91 -14.06
C PRO A 219 -21.47 -20.49 -14.57
N LYS A 220 -21.90 -20.33 -15.81
CA LYS A 220 -22.07 -18.98 -16.43
C LYS A 220 -23.11 -18.12 -15.71
N ARG A 221 -24.13 -18.76 -15.09
CA ARG A 221 -25.21 -18.09 -14.35
C ARG A 221 -24.78 -17.61 -12.96
N GLU A 222 -23.64 -18.05 -12.47
CA GLU A 222 -23.10 -17.67 -11.16
C GLU A 222 -21.92 -16.74 -11.33
N GLU A 223 -21.77 -15.75 -10.48
CA GLU A 223 -20.56 -14.92 -10.42
C GLU A 223 -19.41 -15.69 -9.79
N LEU A 224 -18.19 -15.42 -10.27
CA LEU A 224 -17.00 -15.91 -9.61
C LEU A 224 -16.91 -15.35 -8.17
N PRO A 225 -16.45 -16.14 -7.19
CA PRO A 225 -16.38 -15.71 -5.80
C PRO A 225 -15.61 -14.39 -5.62
N SER A 226 -16.16 -13.50 -4.83
CA SER A 226 -15.48 -12.26 -4.39
C SER A 226 -14.49 -12.49 -3.25
N PHE A 227 -14.53 -13.68 -2.63
CA PHE A 227 -13.55 -14.10 -1.63
C PHE A 227 -12.40 -14.89 -2.27
N PRO A 228 -11.22 -14.96 -1.63
CA PRO A 228 -10.10 -15.75 -2.13
C PRO A 228 -10.45 -17.24 -2.24
N ILE A 229 -10.31 -17.81 -3.42
CA ILE A 229 -10.51 -19.23 -3.68
C ILE A 229 -9.28 -19.98 -3.17
N TRP A 230 -9.46 -20.85 -2.20
CA TRP A 230 -8.40 -21.68 -1.60
C TRP A 230 -8.64 -23.15 -1.95
N SER A 231 -8.06 -23.62 -3.06
CA SER A 231 -8.26 -24.99 -3.51
C SER A 231 -7.86 -26.06 -2.47
N MET A 232 -6.97 -25.70 -1.57
CA MET A 232 -6.56 -26.58 -0.47
C MET A 232 -7.70 -26.91 0.51
N GLU A 233 -8.75 -26.11 0.57
CA GLU A 233 -9.95 -26.37 1.39
C GLU A 233 -10.95 -27.33 0.71
N PHE A 234 -10.78 -27.61 -0.57
CA PHE A 234 -11.70 -28.44 -1.32
C PHE A 234 -11.65 -29.90 -0.82
N GLY A 235 -12.73 -30.33 -0.18
CA GLY A 235 -12.85 -31.63 0.45
C GLY A 235 -12.14 -31.79 1.81
N ALA A 236 -11.57 -30.73 2.37
CA ALA A 236 -11.00 -30.72 3.71
C ALA A 236 -12.12 -30.71 4.78
N THR A 237 -11.90 -31.41 5.90
CA THR A 237 -12.87 -31.53 7.00
C THR A 237 -12.28 -31.23 8.38
N TYR A 238 -10.99 -30.88 8.48
CA TYR A 238 -10.36 -30.55 9.76
C TYR A 238 -11.14 -29.44 10.49
N PRO A 239 -11.13 -29.42 11.85
CA PRO A 239 -11.91 -28.46 12.63
C PRO A 239 -11.35 -27.05 12.50
N TYR A 240 -12.27 -26.04 12.40
CA TYR A 240 -11.86 -24.64 12.15
C TYR A 240 -12.73 -23.60 12.87
N GLN A 241 -13.95 -23.91 13.27
CA GLN A 241 -14.89 -22.90 13.82
C GLN A 241 -14.56 -22.55 15.28
N LYS A 242 -14.52 -23.56 16.14
CA LYS A 242 -14.34 -23.39 17.59
C LYS A 242 -12.92 -23.71 18.06
N THR A 243 -12.13 -24.39 17.23
CA THR A 243 -10.80 -24.89 17.56
C THR A 243 -9.92 -24.97 16.32
N THR A 244 -8.64 -25.21 16.49
CA THR A 244 -7.67 -25.39 15.38
C THR A 244 -7.15 -26.83 15.34
N PRO A 245 -6.59 -27.28 14.20
CA PRO A 245 -5.94 -28.59 14.13
C PRO A 245 -4.84 -28.77 15.15
N HIS A 246 -4.11 -27.69 15.51
CA HIS A 246 -3.06 -27.73 16.52
C HIS A 246 -3.63 -28.08 17.90
N LYS A 247 -4.73 -27.44 18.30
CA LYS A 247 -5.38 -27.71 19.61
C LYS A 247 -6.01 -29.09 19.67
N VAL A 248 -6.55 -29.61 18.56
CA VAL A 248 -7.14 -30.97 18.49
C VAL A 248 -6.04 -32.04 18.65
N GLY A 249 -4.81 -31.75 18.23
CA GLY A 249 -3.67 -32.62 18.37
C GLY A 249 -3.53 -33.68 17.25
N ARG A 250 -2.30 -34.07 16.97
CA ARG A 250 -1.93 -34.94 15.83
C ARG A 250 -2.65 -36.29 15.82
N ARG A 251 -2.85 -36.91 16.99
CA ARG A 251 -3.52 -38.22 17.08
C ARG A 251 -4.96 -38.17 16.58
N ARG A 252 -5.77 -37.21 17.06
CA ARG A 252 -7.17 -37.06 16.71
C ARG A 252 -7.41 -36.57 15.28
N LEU A 253 -6.41 -35.93 14.64
CA LEU A 253 -6.50 -35.52 13.24
C LEU A 253 -6.73 -36.71 12.27
N ARG A 254 -6.53 -37.96 12.68
CA ARG A 254 -6.87 -39.15 11.87
C ARG A 254 -8.32 -39.20 11.42
N GLU A 255 -9.22 -38.59 12.17
CA GLU A 255 -10.66 -38.56 11.90
C GLU A 255 -11.05 -37.64 10.75
N TYR A 256 -10.12 -36.79 10.32
CA TYR A 256 -10.38 -35.71 9.38
C TYR A 256 -9.64 -35.90 8.06
N ARG A 257 -10.02 -35.02 7.12
CA ARG A 257 -9.32 -34.84 5.85
C ARG A 257 -8.57 -33.51 5.85
N GLY A 258 -7.34 -33.53 5.35
CA GLY A 258 -6.48 -32.36 5.16
C GLY A 258 -6.68 -31.69 3.81
N SER A 259 -5.61 -31.07 3.30
CA SER A 259 -5.61 -30.38 2.01
C SER A 259 -6.18 -31.26 0.89
N HIS A 260 -7.06 -30.69 0.06
CA HIS A 260 -7.66 -31.34 -1.11
C HIS A 260 -8.38 -32.66 -0.78
N GLY A 261 -8.90 -32.79 0.45
CA GLY A 261 -9.62 -33.97 0.89
C GLY A 261 -8.75 -35.20 1.21
N LYS A 262 -7.43 -35.05 1.34
CA LYS A 262 -6.51 -36.14 1.70
C LYS A 262 -6.89 -36.74 3.05
N ARG A 263 -7.17 -38.06 3.11
CA ARG A 263 -7.49 -38.78 4.35
C ARG A 263 -6.27 -38.77 5.27
N LEU A 264 -6.38 -38.15 6.47
CA LEU A 264 -5.28 -38.05 7.43
C LEU A 264 -5.07 -39.38 8.21
N ARG A 265 -6.04 -40.30 8.16
CA ARG A 265 -5.93 -41.62 8.74
C ARG A 265 -4.76 -42.45 8.13
N SER A 266 -4.55 -42.28 6.80
CA SER A 266 -3.48 -42.96 6.07
C SER A 266 -2.11 -42.27 6.19
N ILE A 267 -1.97 -41.23 7.00
CA ILE A 267 -0.76 -40.47 7.18
C ILE A 267 -0.18 -40.75 8.57
N PRO A 268 1.14 -40.96 8.68
CA PRO A 268 1.82 -41.10 9.98
C PRO A 268 1.50 -39.91 10.90
N VAL A 269 1.41 -40.16 12.20
CA VAL A 269 0.99 -39.17 13.21
C VAL A 269 1.79 -37.87 13.11
N ASP A 270 3.09 -37.98 12.96
CA ASP A 270 4.00 -36.82 12.92
C ASP A 270 3.89 -35.99 11.66
N ASP A 271 3.40 -36.58 10.58
CA ASP A 271 3.25 -35.90 9.29
C ASP A 271 1.87 -35.29 9.06
N ARG A 272 0.87 -35.62 9.87
CA ARG A 272 -0.51 -35.15 9.65
C ARG A 272 -0.65 -33.63 9.52
N LEU A 273 0.09 -32.86 10.32
CA LEU A 273 0.10 -31.41 10.23
C LEU A 273 0.70 -30.91 8.90
N LYS A 274 1.61 -31.65 8.28
CA LYS A 274 2.20 -31.28 6.99
C LYS A 274 1.15 -31.30 5.86
N TRP A 275 0.14 -32.17 5.98
CA TRP A 275 -0.93 -32.32 5.00
C TRP A 275 -2.13 -31.39 5.21
N LEU A 276 -2.04 -30.47 6.14
CA LEU A 276 -3.04 -29.40 6.28
C LEU A 276 -2.73 -28.24 5.33
N PRO A 277 -3.75 -27.44 4.94
CA PRO A 277 -3.55 -26.19 4.24
C PRO A 277 -2.55 -25.29 4.96
N SER A 278 -1.71 -24.56 4.21
CA SER A 278 -0.67 -23.71 4.79
C SER A 278 -1.22 -22.69 5.81
N HIS A 279 -2.39 -22.13 5.54
CA HIS A 279 -3.08 -21.18 6.43
C HIS A 279 -3.68 -21.83 7.68
N ALA A 280 -3.80 -23.17 7.72
CA ALA A 280 -4.29 -23.91 8.87
C ALA A 280 -3.17 -24.36 9.83
N LYS A 281 -1.91 -24.24 9.42
CA LYS A 281 -0.72 -24.57 10.22
C LYS A 281 -0.41 -23.43 11.20
N THR A 282 -1.22 -23.30 12.26
CA THR A 282 -1.07 -22.27 13.30
C THR A 282 -0.91 -22.94 14.67
N LYS A 283 -0.19 -22.28 15.58
CA LYS A 283 -0.11 -22.67 17.01
C LYS A 283 -1.26 -22.07 17.84
N GLN A 284 -2.04 -21.17 17.29
CA GLN A 284 -3.17 -20.55 17.98
C GLN A 284 -4.27 -21.57 18.27
N SER A 285 -5.02 -21.35 19.36
CA SER A 285 -6.14 -22.21 19.75
C SER A 285 -7.42 -21.97 18.94
N LYS A 286 -7.56 -20.78 18.35
CA LYS A 286 -8.72 -20.38 17.51
C LYS A 286 -8.21 -19.66 16.27
N PHE A 287 -8.98 -19.76 15.17
CA PHE A 287 -8.73 -18.95 13.99
C PHE A 287 -9.39 -17.58 14.12
N PRO A 288 -8.81 -16.51 13.54
CA PRO A 288 -9.49 -15.22 13.40
C PRO A 288 -10.80 -15.36 12.59
N THR A 289 -11.80 -14.57 12.90
CA THR A 289 -13.14 -14.64 12.29
C THR A 289 -13.12 -14.62 10.76
N TRP A 290 -12.31 -13.73 10.16
CA TRP A 290 -12.17 -13.65 8.70
C TRP A 290 -11.66 -14.95 8.08
N LYS A 291 -10.74 -15.65 8.77
CA LYS A 291 -10.19 -16.93 8.29
C LYS A 291 -11.22 -18.05 8.39
N VAL A 292 -11.99 -18.10 9.48
CA VAL A 292 -13.13 -19.03 9.65
C VAL A 292 -14.11 -18.86 8.50
N GLN A 293 -14.46 -17.61 8.16
CA GLN A 293 -15.36 -17.30 7.07
C GLN A 293 -14.84 -17.79 5.71
N PHE A 294 -13.55 -17.52 5.40
CA PHE A 294 -12.97 -18.00 4.14
C PHE A 294 -12.90 -19.52 4.04
N ILE A 295 -12.54 -20.21 5.13
CA ILE A 295 -12.56 -21.68 5.15
C ILE A 295 -13.97 -22.19 4.86
N LYS A 296 -14.99 -21.65 5.55
CA LYS A 296 -16.40 -22.01 5.35
C LYS A 296 -16.82 -21.82 3.89
N GLN A 297 -16.62 -20.63 3.35
CA GLN A 297 -17.00 -20.27 1.97
C GLN A 297 -16.34 -21.19 0.93
N ASN A 298 -15.05 -21.52 1.11
CA ASN A 298 -14.35 -22.41 0.16
C ASN A 298 -14.83 -23.86 0.23
N ARG A 299 -15.17 -24.36 1.41
CA ARG A 299 -15.74 -25.72 1.56
C ARG A 299 -17.14 -25.80 0.96
N GLU A 300 -18.00 -24.81 1.24
CA GLU A 300 -19.34 -24.71 0.65
C GLU A 300 -19.29 -24.57 -0.86
N LEU A 301 -18.35 -23.78 -1.39
CA LEU A 301 -18.11 -23.66 -2.83
C LEU A 301 -17.78 -25.02 -3.45
N PHE A 302 -16.88 -25.78 -2.83
CA PHE A 302 -16.51 -27.10 -3.31
C PHE A 302 -17.70 -28.08 -3.26
N GLU A 303 -18.45 -28.14 -2.19
CA GLU A 303 -19.60 -29.06 -2.09
C GLU A 303 -20.67 -28.75 -3.14
N ARG A 304 -20.98 -27.47 -3.40
CA ARG A 304 -21.91 -27.07 -4.46
C ARG A 304 -21.45 -27.48 -5.87
N HIS A 305 -20.15 -27.40 -6.13
CA HIS A 305 -19.57 -27.60 -7.44
C HIS A 305 -18.70 -28.85 -7.57
N LYS A 306 -18.81 -29.77 -6.64
CA LYS A 306 -17.95 -30.95 -6.50
C LYS A 306 -17.84 -31.78 -7.77
N LYS A 307 -18.95 -31.91 -8.53
CA LYS A 307 -19.02 -32.72 -9.75
C LYS A 307 -17.92 -32.33 -10.77
N TRP A 308 -17.71 -31.03 -11.01
CA TRP A 308 -16.71 -30.57 -11.95
C TRP A 308 -15.37 -30.18 -11.31
N MET A 309 -15.37 -29.76 -10.03
CA MET A 309 -14.13 -29.39 -9.33
C MET A 309 -13.27 -30.59 -8.98
N LYS A 310 -13.88 -31.74 -8.63
CA LYS A 310 -13.13 -32.96 -8.27
C LYS A 310 -12.18 -33.42 -9.39
N PRO A 311 -12.57 -33.53 -10.67
CA PRO A 311 -11.66 -33.90 -11.76
C PRO A 311 -10.68 -32.79 -12.17
N TRP A 312 -10.92 -31.53 -11.77
CA TRP A 312 -9.97 -30.43 -11.97
C TRP A 312 -8.86 -30.44 -10.89
N LEU A 313 -9.14 -30.85 -9.67
CA LEU A 313 -8.26 -30.77 -8.52
C LEU A 313 -6.85 -31.35 -8.76
N PRO A 314 -6.65 -32.52 -9.36
CA PRO A 314 -5.31 -33.06 -9.59
C PRO A 314 -4.37 -32.13 -10.36
N LYS A 315 -4.92 -31.25 -11.21
CA LYS A 315 -4.12 -30.34 -12.03
C LYS A 315 -3.45 -29.24 -11.23
N ILE A 316 -4.03 -28.82 -10.10
CA ILE A 316 -3.49 -27.74 -9.26
C ILE A 316 -2.50 -28.26 -8.20
N LEU A 317 -2.50 -29.55 -7.89
CA LEU A 317 -1.69 -30.14 -6.83
C LEU A 317 -0.18 -30.02 -7.07
N SER A 318 0.27 -29.96 -8.32
CA SER A 318 1.69 -29.85 -8.69
C SER A 318 2.31 -28.49 -8.40
N PHE A 319 1.50 -27.48 -8.01
CA PHE A 319 1.98 -26.12 -7.76
C PHE A 319 2.18 -25.86 -6.27
N PRO A 320 3.07 -24.89 -5.92
CA PRO A 320 3.24 -24.47 -4.54
C PRO A 320 1.94 -23.97 -3.90
N PRO A 321 1.77 -24.03 -2.59
CA PRO A 321 0.54 -23.62 -1.87
C PRO A 321 0.08 -22.19 -2.18
N SER A 322 1.00 -21.25 -2.42
CA SER A 322 0.65 -19.89 -2.84
C SER A 322 -0.03 -19.85 -4.22
N LEU A 323 0.36 -20.71 -5.15
CA LEU A 323 -0.23 -20.78 -6.48
C LEU A 323 -1.53 -21.61 -6.54
N GLN A 324 -1.86 -22.30 -5.45
CA GLN A 324 -3.12 -23.04 -5.28
C GLN A 324 -4.27 -22.14 -4.73
N LYS A 325 -4.08 -20.83 -4.74
CA LYS A 325 -5.06 -19.82 -4.33
C LYS A 325 -5.28 -18.84 -5.46
N LEU A 326 -6.52 -18.37 -5.64
CA LEU A 326 -6.89 -17.38 -6.66
C LEU A 326 -7.73 -16.27 -6.04
N GLU A 327 -7.39 -15.03 -6.32
CA GLU A 327 -8.19 -13.83 -6.02
C GLU A 327 -8.68 -13.25 -7.36
N TRP A 328 -9.97 -13.37 -7.64
CA TRP A 328 -10.58 -12.81 -8.85
C TRP A 328 -11.18 -11.44 -8.57
N ASN A 329 -10.44 -10.37 -8.90
CA ASN A 329 -10.89 -8.98 -8.69
C ASN A 329 -11.40 -8.33 -10.01
N CYS A 330 -12.06 -9.12 -10.84
CA CYS A 330 -12.64 -8.72 -12.14
C CYS A 330 -14.11 -9.12 -12.22
N LYS A 331 -14.88 -8.84 -11.14
CA LYS A 331 -16.31 -9.12 -11.09
C LYS A 331 -17.03 -8.44 -12.24
N GLY A 332 -17.96 -9.15 -12.91
CA GLY A 332 -18.71 -8.65 -14.05
C GLY A 332 -17.96 -8.71 -15.41
N GLU A 333 -16.67 -9.00 -15.39
CA GLU A 333 -15.83 -9.02 -16.58
C GLU A 333 -15.78 -10.39 -17.27
N THR A 334 -15.22 -10.41 -18.48
CA THR A 334 -15.03 -11.66 -19.23
C THR A 334 -14.14 -12.65 -18.50
N ARG A 335 -14.49 -13.93 -18.50
CA ARG A 335 -13.77 -15.01 -17.80
C ARG A 335 -12.55 -15.48 -18.61
N ASP A 336 -11.68 -14.55 -18.95
CA ASP A 336 -10.44 -14.80 -19.69
C ASP A 336 -9.26 -14.15 -18.95
N ILE A 337 -8.49 -14.97 -18.21
CA ILE A 337 -7.36 -14.51 -17.39
C ILE A 337 -6.31 -13.74 -18.20
N TRP A 338 -6.24 -14.01 -19.52
CA TRP A 338 -5.28 -13.40 -20.42
C TRP A 338 -5.59 -11.96 -20.82
N LYS A 339 -6.74 -11.43 -20.42
CA LYS A 339 -7.12 -10.03 -20.64
C LYS A 339 -6.73 -9.09 -19.48
N TYR A 340 -6.10 -9.62 -18.44
CA TYR A 340 -5.96 -8.92 -17.16
C TYR A 340 -4.53 -8.79 -16.69
N VAL A 341 -4.34 -7.98 -15.63
CA VAL A 341 -3.09 -7.90 -14.89
C VAL A 341 -3.09 -8.97 -13.82
N ILE A 342 -1.99 -9.69 -13.71
CA ILE A 342 -1.84 -10.77 -12.74
C ILE A 342 -0.65 -10.48 -11.84
N GLN A 343 -0.77 -10.78 -10.56
CA GLN A 343 0.35 -10.73 -9.62
C GLN A 343 0.36 -11.99 -8.76
N PHE A 344 1.52 -12.61 -8.65
CA PHE A 344 1.74 -13.70 -7.71
C PHE A 344 2.12 -13.13 -6.34
N ARG A 345 1.47 -13.63 -5.30
CA ARG A 345 1.68 -13.23 -3.90
C ARG A 345 1.71 -14.48 -3.01
N ALA A 346 2.21 -14.32 -1.79
CA ALA A 346 2.08 -15.37 -0.78
C ALA A 346 0.60 -15.73 -0.50
N SER A 347 -0.30 -14.75 -0.65
CA SER A 347 -1.75 -14.92 -0.51
C SER A 347 -2.42 -15.63 -1.69
N GLY A 348 -1.79 -15.69 -2.87
CA GLY A 348 -2.37 -16.34 -4.05
C GLY A 348 -2.05 -15.65 -5.36
N VAL A 349 -2.62 -16.20 -6.43
CA VAL A 349 -2.67 -15.60 -7.77
C VAL A 349 -3.76 -14.53 -7.77
N ARG A 350 -3.38 -13.29 -7.93
CA ARG A 350 -4.31 -12.16 -7.96
C ARG A 350 -4.54 -11.70 -9.39
N VAL A 351 -5.79 -11.67 -9.82
CA VAL A 351 -6.20 -11.15 -11.14
C VAL A 351 -6.94 -9.83 -10.94
N LYS A 352 -6.55 -8.81 -11.70
CA LYS A 352 -7.12 -7.45 -11.63
C LYS A 352 -7.41 -6.90 -13.01
N ARG A 353 -8.37 -5.96 -13.10
CA ARG A 353 -8.65 -5.21 -14.32
C ARG A 353 -7.38 -4.52 -14.85
N PRO A 354 -7.24 -4.34 -16.17
CA PRO A 354 -6.07 -3.71 -16.79
C PRO A 354 -6.09 -2.17 -16.63
N THR A 355 -6.94 -1.64 -15.76
CA THR A 355 -7.00 -0.23 -15.42
C THR A 355 -5.90 0.19 -14.47
N THR A 356 -5.47 -0.71 -13.56
CA THR A 356 -4.47 -0.37 -12.54
C THR A 356 -3.54 -1.54 -12.26
N ALA A 357 -2.25 -1.23 -12.08
CA ALA A 357 -1.29 -2.15 -11.48
C ALA A 357 -1.53 -2.30 -9.98
N PRO A 358 -1.27 -3.48 -9.40
CA PRO A 358 -1.16 -3.62 -7.95
C PRO A 358 0.09 -2.91 -7.43
N SER A 359 0.14 -2.62 -6.13
CA SER A 359 1.33 -2.09 -5.46
C SER A 359 2.56 -2.95 -5.79
N LEU A 360 3.63 -2.30 -6.22
CA LEU A 360 4.94 -2.92 -6.34
C LEU A 360 5.41 -3.35 -4.95
N ILE A 361 5.94 -4.57 -4.87
CA ILE A 361 6.43 -5.15 -3.62
C ILE A 361 7.94 -5.30 -3.72
N ALA A 362 8.66 -4.80 -2.73
CA ALA A 362 10.12 -4.84 -2.66
C ALA A 362 10.67 -6.24 -2.29
N MET A 363 10.24 -7.33 -2.95
CA MET A 363 10.65 -8.68 -2.57
C MET A 363 11.34 -9.45 -3.69
N THR A 364 10.58 -10.01 -4.64
CA THR A 364 11.14 -10.89 -5.66
C THR A 364 10.61 -10.59 -7.04
N THR A 365 11.39 -10.97 -8.08
CA THR A 365 10.98 -10.83 -9.48
C THR A 365 9.71 -11.63 -9.84
N THR A 366 9.34 -12.64 -9.04
CA THR A 366 8.12 -13.42 -9.24
C THR A 366 6.85 -12.67 -8.84
N GLN A 367 6.97 -11.62 -8.04
CA GLN A 367 5.85 -10.80 -7.56
C GLN A 367 5.62 -9.53 -8.41
N VAL A 368 6.45 -9.32 -9.43
CA VAL A 368 6.26 -8.26 -10.43
C VAL A 368 4.92 -8.49 -11.15
N PRO A 369 4.15 -7.43 -11.43
CA PRO A 369 2.92 -7.56 -12.20
C PRO A 369 3.15 -8.19 -13.57
N ILE A 370 2.24 -9.05 -13.97
CA ILE A 370 2.23 -9.74 -15.25
C ILE A 370 1.25 -9.04 -16.18
N VAL A 371 1.70 -8.68 -17.36
CA VAL A 371 0.91 -8.25 -18.51
C VAL A 371 0.43 -9.52 -19.21
N ALA A 372 -0.75 -10.03 -18.80
CA ALA A 372 -1.14 -11.39 -19.20
C ALA A 372 -1.43 -11.53 -20.69
N TRP A 373 -1.91 -10.48 -21.36
CA TRP A 373 -2.16 -10.47 -22.81
C TRP A 373 -0.89 -10.56 -23.66
N GLU A 374 0.27 -10.15 -23.09
CA GLU A 374 1.60 -10.29 -23.71
C GLU A 374 2.40 -11.46 -23.13
N LYS A 375 1.86 -12.16 -22.11
CA LYS A 375 2.51 -13.29 -21.42
C LYS A 375 3.91 -12.97 -20.89
N ARG A 376 4.10 -11.75 -20.37
CA ARG A 376 5.36 -11.26 -19.82
C ARG A 376 5.17 -10.54 -18.48
N TYR A 377 6.25 -10.36 -17.77
CA TYR A 377 6.29 -9.46 -16.63
C TYR A 377 6.47 -8.01 -17.10
N MET A 378 6.06 -7.05 -16.26
CA MET A 378 6.43 -5.65 -16.45
C MET A 378 7.94 -5.47 -16.32
N THR A 379 8.49 -4.52 -17.08
CA THR A 379 9.90 -4.15 -17.01
C THR A 379 10.17 -3.18 -15.87
N PRO A 380 11.45 -2.99 -15.43
CA PRO A 380 11.79 -1.96 -14.47
C PRO A 380 11.37 -0.56 -14.92
N ARG A 381 11.51 -0.23 -16.21
CA ARG A 381 11.13 1.09 -16.75
C ARG A 381 9.63 1.33 -16.71
N GLU A 382 8.83 0.35 -17.05
CA GLU A 382 7.36 0.40 -16.90
C GLU A 382 6.94 0.57 -15.44
N CYS A 383 7.63 -0.12 -14.52
CA CYS A 383 7.41 0.04 -13.07
C CYS A 383 7.84 1.43 -12.56
N ALA A 384 8.86 2.04 -13.13
CA ALA A 384 9.29 3.41 -12.80
C ALA A 384 8.20 4.43 -13.19
N ARG A 385 7.54 4.25 -14.35
CA ARG A 385 6.40 5.10 -14.73
C ARG A 385 5.24 5.01 -13.75
N LEU A 386 4.98 3.84 -13.18
CA LEU A 386 3.98 3.70 -12.11
C LEU A 386 4.35 4.46 -10.83
N GLN A 387 5.62 4.76 -10.61
CA GLN A 387 6.11 5.60 -9.51
C GLN A 387 6.29 7.07 -9.94
N SER A 388 5.81 7.44 -11.14
CA SER A 388 5.99 8.77 -11.72
C SER A 388 7.46 9.20 -11.86
N MET A 389 8.33 8.19 -12.12
CA MET A 389 9.78 8.36 -12.29
C MET A 389 10.22 8.11 -13.74
N LYS A 390 9.39 8.50 -14.71
CA LYS A 390 9.70 8.30 -16.15
C LYS A 390 11.00 9.00 -16.56
N ASP A 391 11.25 10.17 -15.95
CA ASP A 391 12.37 11.04 -16.28
C ASP A 391 13.68 10.67 -15.55
N LEU A 392 13.67 9.60 -14.76
CA LEU A 392 14.86 9.14 -14.05
C LEU A 392 15.82 8.47 -15.06
N PRO A 393 17.03 9.04 -15.29
CA PRO A 393 17.94 8.54 -16.34
C PRO A 393 18.38 7.11 -16.09
N CYS A 394 18.82 6.81 -14.87
CA CYS A 394 19.38 5.53 -14.49
C CYS A 394 18.50 4.78 -13.50
N LEU A 395 18.33 3.49 -13.72
CA LEU A 395 17.75 2.51 -12.78
C LEU A 395 18.83 1.46 -12.46
N PRO A 396 18.73 0.70 -11.35
CA PRO A 396 19.63 -0.41 -11.09
C PRO A 396 19.66 -1.41 -12.25
N ASP A 397 20.86 -1.77 -12.71
CA ASP A 397 21.04 -2.69 -13.85
C ASP A 397 20.50 -4.09 -13.58
N VAL A 398 20.60 -4.54 -12.31
CA VAL A 398 20.09 -5.84 -11.89
C VAL A 398 18.59 -5.76 -11.65
N PRO A 399 17.72 -6.46 -12.42
CA PRO A 399 16.27 -6.35 -12.32
C PRO A 399 15.71 -6.56 -10.90
N THR A 400 16.27 -7.50 -10.12
CA THR A 400 15.83 -7.73 -8.74
C THR A 400 16.08 -6.52 -7.84
N ARG A 401 17.21 -5.82 -8.01
CA ARG A 401 17.52 -4.58 -7.30
C ARG A 401 16.60 -3.44 -7.77
N ALA A 402 16.35 -3.33 -9.08
CA ALA A 402 15.44 -2.33 -9.63
C ALA A 402 14.02 -2.48 -9.07
N PHE A 403 13.45 -3.69 -9.10
CA PHE A 403 12.12 -3.94 -8.55
C PHE A 403 12.04 -3.72 -7.04
N ARG A 404 13.11 -4.05 -6.29
CA ARG A 404 13.19 -3.78 -4.86
C ARG A 404 13.20 -2.28 -4.59
N ALA A 405 14.04 -1.52 -5.29
CA ALA A 405 14.14 -0.08 -5.15
C ALA A 405 12.82 0.62 -5.53
N LEU A 406 12.20 0.26 -6.66
CA LEU A 406 10.90 0.78 -7.09
C LEU A 406 9.75 0.39 -6.15
N GLY A 407 9.84 -0.78 -5.52
CA GLY A 407 8.89 -1.21 -4.51
C GLY A 407 8.97 -0.41 -3.21
N ASN A 408 10.14 0.14 -2.87
CA ASN A 408 10.35 1.02 -1.72
C ASN A 408 10.13 2.51 -2.05
N ALA A 409 10.22 2.89 -3.32
CA ALA A 409 10.16 4.29 -3.72
C ALA A 409 8.82 4.95 -3.39
N VAL A 410 8.85 6.23 -3.06
CA VAL A 410 7.67 7.10 -3.00
C VAL A 410 7.25 7.51 -4.41
N ASN A 411 5.95 7.71 -4.64
CA ASN A 411 5.47 8.20 -5.93
C ASN A 411 5.75 9.70 -6.08
N ALA A 412 6.52 10.07 -7.11
CA ALA A 412 7.00 11.44 -7.27
C ALA A 412 5.87 12.45 -7.52
N ASP A 413 4.86 12.13 -8.37
CA ASP A 413 3.75 13.04 -8.64
C ASP A 413 2.90 13.30 -7.39
N LEU A 414 2.70 12.30 -6.52
CA LEU A 414 1.99 12.52 -5.26
C LEU A 414 2.75 13.49 -4.34
N VAL A 415 4.07 13.32 -4.23
CA VAL A 415 4.90 14.25 -3.46
C VAL A 415 4.84 15.65 -4.04
N GLU A 416 4.96 15.78 -5.37
CA GLU A 416 4.87 17.07 -6.08
C GLU A 416 3.55 17.77 -5.80
N MET A 417 2.41 17.07 -5.92
CA MET A 417 1.09 17.63 -5.62
C MET A 417 0.96 18.08 -4.16
N ILE A 418 1.45 17.28 -3.21
CA ILE A 418 1.41 17.62 -1.78
C ILE A 418 2.31 18.83 -1.50
N ALA A 419 3.54 18.82 -2.01
CA ALA A 419 4.48 19.92 -1.81
C ALA A 419 3.97 21.21 -2.42
N LYS A 420 3.38 21.17 -3.62
CA LYS A 420 2.79 22.34 -4.26
C LYS A 420 1.73 23.02 -3.38
N THR A 421 0.84 22.26 -2.76
CA THR A 421 -0.20 22.84 -1.88
C THR A 421 0.38 23.29 -0.53
N LEU A 422 1.38 22.56 0.01
CA LEU A 422 2.00 22.88 1.29
C LEU A 422 2.85 24.15 1.23
N LEU A 423 3.58 24.33 0.12
CA LEU A 423 4.58 25.40 -0.04
C LEU A 423 4.03 26.65 -0.75
N THR A 424 2.77 26.62 -1.19
CA THR A 424 2.13 27.83 -1.76
C THR A 424 1.93 28.84 -0.64
N PRO A 425 2.45 30.09 -0.78
CA PRO A 425 2.22 31.13 0.21
C PRO A 425 0.71 31.35 0.38
N PRO A 426 0.23 31.70 1.59
CA PRO A 426 -1.16 32.12 1.76
C PRO A 426 -1.44 33.29 0.81
N ALA A 427 -2.59 33.24 0.11
CA ALA A 427 -3.03 34.38 -0.68
C ALA A 427 -3.01 35.63 0.22
N PRO A 428 -2.49 36.79 -0.25
CA PRO A 428 -2.47 37.98 0.55
C PRO A 428 -3.91 38.23 1.05
N SER A 429 -4.06 38.25 2.38
CA SER A 429 -5.33 38.53 3.02
C SER A 429 -5.82 39.87 2.45
N GLN A 430 -6.95 39.88 1.71
CA GLN A 430 -7.61 41.11 1.36
C GLN A 430 -7.83 41.88 2.68
N PRO A 431 -7.41 43.16 2.76
CA PRO A 431 -7.67 43.93 3.96
C PRO A 431 -9.18 43.88 4.22
N ALA A 432 -9.56 43.46 5.41
CA ALA A 432 -10.95 43.42 5.82
C ALA A 432 -11.57 44.75 5.48
N ARG A 433 -12.50 44.75 4.51
CA ARG A 433 -13.34 45.95 4.25
C ARG A 433 -13.98 46.28 5.58
N ALA A 434 -13.56 47.39 6.16
CA ALA A 434 -14.19 47.94 7.35
C ALA A 434 -15.67 48.13 7.01
N LEU A 435 -16.52 47.34 7.60
CA LEU A 435 -17.97 47.54 7.61
C LEU A 435 -18.19 48.84 8.39
N VAL A 436 -18.33 49.93 7.66
CA VAL A 436 -18.84 51.18 8.22
C VAL A 436 -20.27 50.89 8.65
N LEU A 437 -20.45 50.66 9.94
CA LEU A 437 -21.77 50.61 10.57
C LEU A 437 -22.43 51.98 10.44
N ALA A 438 -23.31 52.14 9.46
CA ALA A 438 -24.21 53.23 9.38
C ALA A 438 -25.16 53.20 10.58
N HIS A 439 -24.99 54.18 11.49
CA HIS A 439 -25.89 54.40 12.59
C HIS A 439 -27.27 54.82 12.06
N SER A 440 -28.22 53.90 11.99
CA SER A 440 -29.62 54.20 11.84
C SER A 440 -30.26 54.40 13.24
N LYS A 441 -30.84 55.58 13.43
CA LYS A 441 -31.60 56.00 14.62
C LYS A 441 -32.77 55.06 14.89
N PRO A 442 -33.15 54.81 16.15
CA PRO A 442 -34.26 53.92 16.47
C PRO A 442 -35.59 54.65 16.29
N THR A 443 -36.48 54.15 15.47
CA THR A 443 -37.90 54.50 15.43
C THR A 443 -38.67 53.61 16.40
N ALA A 444 -39.28 54.22 17.38
CA ALA A 444 -40.20 53.60 18.30
C ALA A 444 -41.51 53.21 17.59
N HIS A 445 -41.92 51.96 17.71
CA HIS A 445 -43.29 51.55 17.53
C HIS A 445 -43.74 50.57 18.62
N ARG A 446 -44.95 50.90 19.06
CA ARG A 446 -45.72 50.43 20.22
C ARG A 446 -46.03 48.94 20.18
N ARG A 447 -46.14 48.42 21.41
CA ARG A 447 -46.63 47.12 21.87
C ARG A 447 -48.05 46.83 21.34
N SER A 448 -48.31 45.57 21.01
CA SER A 448 -49.61 44.91 21.33
C SER A 448 -49.29 43.43 21.65
N ALA A 449 -49.70 43.07 22.85
CA ALA A 449 -49.64 41.74 23.42
C ALA A 449 -50.89 40.97 23.02
N GLN A 450 -50.75 39.68 22.72
CA GLN A 450 -51.81 38.68 23.04
C GLN A 450 -51.16 37.25 23.12
N PRO A 451 -51.85 36.30 23.77
CA PRO A 451 -51.17 35.37 24.68
C PRO A 451 -51.01 33.95 24.16
N LEU A 452 -50.19 33.20 24.93
CA LEU A 452 -49.94 31.75 24.85
C LEU A 452 -51.24 30.88 24.85
N THR A 453 -51.24 29.84 24.03
CA THR A 453 -51.97 28.61 24.35
C THR A 453 -51.02 27.39 24.19
N LEU A 454 -50.86 26.71 25.29
CA LEU A 454 -50.28 25.35 25.37
C LEU A 454 -51.24 24.36 24.72
N ARG A 455 -50.71 23.42 23.93
CA ARG A 455 -51.31 22.09 23.78
C ARG A 455 -50.25 20.99 23.92
N ARG A 456 -50.48 20.21 24.97
CA ARG A 456 -49.95 18.85 25.16
C ARG A 456 -50.73 17.86 24.30
N SER A 457 -50.10 16.81 23.80
CA SER A 457 -50.53 15.44 23.60
C SER A 457 -49.31 14.60 23.35
N VAL A 458 -48.85 13.70 24.10
CA VAL A 458 -49.26 12.37 24.64
C VAL A 458 -49.61 11.39 23.50
N GLY A 459 -48.75 10.29 23.38
CA GLY A 459 -49.01 8.90 23.00
C GLY A 459 -49.12 8.66 21.49
N ASP A 460 -48.48 7.68 20.96
CA ASP A 460 -48.16 6.27 21.22
C ASP A 460 -46.86 5.87 20.47
#